data_b9b25c65713a034d7b56fb8d5e528a03
#
_entry.id   b9b25c65713a034d7b56fb8d5e528a03
#
_cell.length_a   1.000
_cell.length_b   1.000
_cell.length_c   1.000
_cell.angle_alpha   90.00
_cell.angle_beta   90.00
_cell.angle_gamma   90.00
#
_symmetry.space_group_name_H-M   'P 1'
#
loop_
_entity.id
_entity.type
_entity.pdbx_description
1 polymer ?
#
loop_
_entity_poly.entity_id
_entity_poly.type
_entity_poly.pdbx_seq_one_letter_code
_entity_poly.pdbx_strand_id
1 'polypeptide(L)'
;MSRGRPAQPIDLSQDVKTQLQSIARSRSLPYGLVRRAQIILMAAEGLTNKTIAQRIDLSAAVVGMWRKRFVQQGLMGLYDEPKPGGPRSISDEHIAQLIRKTLHKKPKNATHWTCRSIAKETKLSKSTVNRVWNAFGIQPHRQKHFKLSTDPFFVEKVRDIVGLYLNPPDKAMVLCVDEKSQIQALDRTQPMLPLGLGYVEGVTHDYKRHGTTTLFAALDIASGQVLTQCRFRHRHQEFLNFLHHIEANVPKDLAIHLVIDNYTTHKHAKVRRWLAARPRYHVHYTPTYASWLNQVEIWFNIITQKAIRRGTFRSVKDLIEKIKRFVDHYNKHSRPFMWTATADSILAKIERLCKGIAGTVH
;
A
#
# COMPACT_ATOMS: atom_id res chain seq x y z
N MET A 1 -26.52 66.57 5.64
CA MET A 1 -26.07 65.19 5.29
C MET A 1 -24.64 65.03 5.78
N SER A 2 -24.42 64.17 6.77
CA SER A 2 -23.08 63.90 7.31
C SER A 2 -22.21 63.27 6.22
N ARG A 3 -21.16 63.97 5.78
CA ARG A 3 -20.14 63.42 4.92
C ARG A 3 -19.37 62.33 5.67
N GLY A 4 -19.58 61.07 5.34
CA GLY A 4 -18.85 59.96 5.91
C GLY A 4 -17.33 60.17 5.75
N ARG A 5 -16.51 59.63 6.68
CA ARG A 5 -15.05 59.73 6.70
C ARG A 5 -14.48 59.28 5.33
N PRO A 6 -13.63 60.07 4.67
CA PRO A 6 -13.05 59.69 3.37
C PRO A 6 -12.27 58.39 3.51
N ALA A 7 -12.37 57.52 2.50
CA ALA A 7 -11.64 56.28 2.50
C ALA A 7 -10.13 56.56 2.34
N GLN A 8 -9.29 55.83 3.07
CA GLN A 8 -7.84 55.97 3.03
C GLN A 8 -7.34 55.68 1.61
N PRO A 9 -6.50 56.56 0.99
CA PRO A 9 -5.94 56.31 -0.32
C PRO A 9 -5.04 55.06 -0.29
N ILE A 10 -4.94 54.39 -1.41
CA ILE A 10 -4.08 53.19 -1.56
C ILE A 10 -3.05 53.52 -2.65
N ASP A 11 -1.81 53.71 -2.22
CA ASP A 11 -0.69 53.84 -3.13
C ASP A 11 -0.04 52.46 -3.37
N LEU A 12 0.12 52.09 -4.62
CA LEU A 12 0.69 50.79 -5.01
C LEU A 12 2.07 51.01 -5.67
N SER A 13 3.08 50.31 -5.17
CA SER A 13 4.33 50.15 -5.95
C SER A 13 4.07 49.40 -7.25
N GLN A 14 4.92 49.58 -8.25
CA GLN A 14 4.79 48.95 -9.56
C GLN A 14 4.75 47.40 -9.43
N ASP A 15 5.57 46.84 -8.55
CA ASP A 15 5.63 45.39 -8.31
C ASP A 15 4.33 44.83 -7.72
N VAL A 16 3.80 45.52 -6.72
CA VAL A 16 2.51 45.13 -6.08
C VAL A 16 1.37 45.28 -7.08
N LYS A 17 1.36 46.31 -7.91
CA LYS A 17 0.36 46.52 -8.96
C LYS A 17 0.39 45.39 -9.96
N THR A 18 1.59 44.97 -10.42
CA THR A 18 1.77 43.85 -11.35
C THR A 18 1.27 42.54 -10.76
N GLN A 19 1.57 42.26 -9.48
CA GLN A 19 1.09 41.06 -8.79
C GLN A 19 -0.44 41.05 -8.64
N LEU A 20 -1.04 42.18 -8.24
CA LEU A 20 -2.49 42.32 -8.15
C LEU A 20 -3.18 42.11 -9.50
N GLN A 21 -2.61 42.64 -10.59
CA GLN A 21 -3.12 42.44 -11.95
C GLN A 21 -3.04 40.99 -12.38
N SER A 22 -1.96 40.29 -12.03
CA SER A 22 -1.81 38.86 -12.28
C SER A 22 -2.88 38.06 -11.54
N ILE A 23 -3.11 38.33 -10.25
CA ILE A 23 -4.16 37.71 -9.44
C ILE A 23 -5.53 38.01 -10.04
N ALA A 24 -5.82 39.26 -10.38
CA ALA A 24 -7.14 39.69 -10.89
C ALA A 24 -7.51 39.06 -12.24
N ARG A 25 -6.53 38.67 -13.06
CA ARG A 25 -6.71 37.99 -14.35
C ARG A 25 -6.67 36.46 -14.28
N SER A 26 -6.31 35.89 -13.13
CA SER A 26 -6.16 34.46 -12.96
C SER A 26 -7.49 33.71 -13.08
N ARG A 27 -7.48 32.60 -13.82
CA ARG A 27 -8.60 31.67 -13.93
C ARG A 27 -8.48 30.45 -13.02
N SER A 28 -7.30 30.27 -12.40
CA SER A 28 -7.00 29.11 -11.56
C SER A 28 -7.03 29.42 -10.06
N LEU A 29 -6.94 30.70 -9.67
CA LEU A 29 -7.00 31.12 -8.26
C LEU A 29 -8.46 31.15 -7.75
N PRO A 30 -8.65 30.99 -6.41
CA PRO A 30 -9.98 31.10 -5.79
C PRO A 30 -10.68 32.39 -6.19
N TYR A 31 -11.93 32.31 -6.61
CA TYR A 31 -12.73 33.44 -7.08
C TYR A 31 -12.77 34.60 -6.07
N GLY A 32 -12.84 34.29 -4.77
CA GLY A 32 -12.79 35.32 -3.71
C GLY A 32 -11.51 36.14 -3.72
N LEU A 33 -10.35 35.52 -3.98
CA LEU A 33 -9.05 36.19 -4.02
C LEU A 33 -8.96 37.11 -5.27
N VAL A 34 -9.45 36.64 -6.39
CA VAL A 34 -9.52 37.44 -7.65
C VAL A 34 -10.35 38.71 -7.43
N ARG A 35 -11.54 38.59 -6.83
CA ARG A 35 -12.40 39.76 -6.51
C ARG A 35 -11.73 40.73 -5.55
N ARG A 36 -11.02 40.25 -4.54
CA ARG A 36 -10.28 41.07 -3.58
C ARG A 36 -9.17 41.87 -4.26
N ALA A 37 -8.42 41.24 -5.15
CA ALA A 37 -7.41 41.95 -5.96
C ALA A 37 -8.02 43.03 -6.84
N GLN A 38 -9.18 42.77 -7.46
CA GLN A 38 -9.93 43.76 -8.25
C GLN A 38 -10.40 44.96 -7.39
N ILE A 39 -10.85 44.70 -6.14
CA ILE A 39 -11.20 45.76 -5.21
C ILE A 39 -10.02 46.71 -4.99
N ILE A 40 -8.84 46.19 -4.74
CA ILE A 40 -7.65 47.01 -4.41
C ILE A 40 -7.17 47.79 -5.66
N LEU A 41 -7.18 47.16 -6.83
CA LEU A 41 -6.82 47.86 -8.08
C LEU A 41 -7.77 49.05 -8.33
N MET A 42 -9.07 48.83 -8.27
CA MET A 42 -10.06 49.93 -8.41
C MET A 42 -9.95 50.99 -7.32
N ALA A 43 -9.62 50.59 -6.11
CA ALA A 43 -9.39 51.55 -5.00
C ALA A 43 -8.14 52.40 -5.21
N ALA A 44 -7.08 51.86 -5.80
CA ALA A 44 -5.88 52.58 -6.19
C ALA A 44 -6.13 53.55 -7.36
N GLU A 45 -7.13 53.29 -8.21
CA GLU A 45 -7.63 54.22 -9.24
C GLU A 45 -8.46 55.37 -8.67
N GLY A 46 -8.64 55.45 -7.36
CA GLY A 46 -9.39 56.49 -6.69
C GLY A 46 -10.90 56.29 -6.58
N LEU A 47 -11.41 55.11 -6.97
CA LEU A 47 -12.85 54.81 -6.92
C LEU A 47 -13.35 54.69 -5.48
N THR A 48 -14.59 55.20 -5.24
CA THR A 48 -15.22 55.12 -3.92
C THR A 48 -15.68 53.70 -3.60
N ASN A 49 -15.80 53.40 -2.29
CA ASN A 49 -16.30 52.08 -1.86
C ASN A 49 -17.68 51.76 -2.44
N LYS A 50 -18.54 52.75 -2.60
CA LYS A 50 -19.89 52.61 -3.18
C LYS A 50 -19.80 52.25 -4.66
N THR A 51 -18.96 52.92 -5.42
CA THR A 51 -18.74 52.63 -6.86
C THR A 51 -18.14 51.27 -7.09
N ILE A 52 -17.14 50.88 -6.27
CA ILE A 52 -16.51 49.53 -6.35
C ILE A 52 -17.54 48.46 -6.01
N ALA A 53 -18.31 48.67 -4.95
CA ALA A 53 -19.35 47.72 -4.51
C ALA A 53 -20.37 47.44 -5.61
N GLN A 54 -20.82 48.46 -6.34
CA GLN A 54 -21.73 48.33 -7.47
C GLN A 54 -21.11 47.56 -8.64
N ARG A 55 -19.82 47.80 -8.94
CA ARG A 55 -19.13 47.10 -10.06
C ARG A 55 -18.86 45.63 -9.83
N ILE A 56 -18.64 45.27 -8.55
CA ILE A 56 -18.27 43.88 -8.18
C ILE A 56 -19.44 43.11 -7.56
N ASP A 57 -20.60 43.73 -7.43
CA ASP A 57 -21.78 43.15 -6.75
C ASP A 57 -21.45 42.68 -5.32
N LEU A 58 -21.02 43.64 -4.49
CA LEU A 58 -20.73 43.46 -3.06
C LEU A 58 -21.28 44.61 -2.25
N SER A 59 -21.32 44.47 -0.92
CA SER A 59 -21.66 45.62 -0.06
C SER A 59 -20.46 46.58 0.10
N ALA A 60 -20.72 47.87 0.24
CA ALA A 60 -19.66 48.86 0.48
C ALA A 60 -18.87 48.61 1.77
N ALA A 61 -19.48 47.94 2.76
CA ALA A 61 -18.84 47.52 4.00
C ALA A 61 -17.77 46.47 3.76
N VAL A 62 -18.05 45.45 2.91
CA VAL A 62 -17.09 44.42 2.52
C VAL A 62 -15.93 45.01 1.75
N VAL A 63 -16.18 45.93 0.82
CA VAL A 63 -15.12 46.66 0.08
C VAL A 63 -14.24 47.42 1.08
N GLY A 64 -14.83 48.14 2.04
CA GLY A 64 -14.08 48.88 3.07
C GLY A 64 -13.23 47.95 3.94
N MET A 65 -13.77 46.79 4.31
CA MET A 65 -13.02 45.79 5.11
C MET A 65 -11.78 45.28 4.36
N TRP A 66 -11.89 44.92 3.06
CA TRP A 66 -10.75 44.42 2.29
C TRP A 66 -9.71 45.52 2.04
N ARG A 67 -10.14 46.78 1.81
CA ARG A 67 -9.21 47.90 1.72
C ARG A 67 -8.43 48.09 3.02
N LYS A 68 -9.10 48.07 4.17
CA LYS A 68 -8.45 48.20 5.49
C LYS A 68 -7.44 47.05 5.71
N ARG A 69 -7.79 45.80 5.39
CA ARG A 69 -6.88 44.68 5.53
C ARG A 69 -5.67 44.80 4.64
N PHE A 70 -5.86 45.25 3.39
CA PHE A 70 -4.76 45.46 2.48
C PHE A 70 -3.80 46.55 2.93
N VAL A 71 -4.34 47.69 3.45
CA VAL A 71 -3.52 48.76 4.01
C VAL A 71 -2.69 48.28 5.20
N GLN A 72 -3.24 47.38 6.03
CA GLN A 72 -2.57 46.88 7.22
C GLN A 72 -1.57 45.75 6.95
N GLN A 73 -1.85 44.88 6.00
CA GLN A 73 -1.12 43.61 5.81
C GLN A 73 -0.60 43.44 4.37
N GLY A 74 -0.79 44.39 3.49
CA GLY A 74 -0.42 44.29 2.09
C GLY A 74 -1.13 43.13 1.37
N LEU A 75 -0.45 42.47 0.45
CA LEU A 75 -0.97 41.33 -0.31
C LEU A 75 -1.44 40.17 0.58
N MET A 76 -0.79 39.93 1.71
CA MET A 76 -1.18 38.88 2.65
C MET A 76 -2.58 39.14 3.24
N GLY A 77 -3.00 40.39 3.39
CA GLY A 77 -4.34 40.76 3.86
C GLY A 77 -5.48 40.33 2.93
N LEU A 78 -5.19 39.93 1.69
CA LEU A 78 -6.17 39.42 0.73
C LEU A 78 -6.49 37.93 0.92
N TYR A 79 -5.66 37.18 1.63
CA TYR A 79 -5.91 35.78 1.94
C TYR A 79 -6.83 35.61 3.14
N ASP A 80 -7.56 34.50 3.15
CA ASP A 80 -8.39 34.15 4.30
C ASP A 80 -7.51 33.68 5.45
N GLU A 81 -7.76 34.20 6.62
CA GLU A 81 -7.14 33.69 7.84
C GLU A 81 -7.68 32.30 8.16
N PRO A 82 -6.83 31.38 8.69
CA PRO A 82 -7.31 30.11 9.18
C PRO A 82 -8.42 30.35 10.21
N LYS A 83 -9.62 29.87 9.92
CA LYS A 83 -10.71 29.94 10.90
C LYS A 83 -10.35 29.03 12.07
N PRO A 84 -10.34 29.52 13.32
CA PRO A 84 -10.19 28.64 14.46
C PRO A 84 -11.33 27.63 14.43
N GLY A 85 -10.98 26.33 14.37
CA GLY A 85 -11.97 25.26 14.46
C GLY A 85 -12.76 25.35 15.76
N GLY A 86 -13.95 24.77 15.82
CA GLY A 86 -14.69 24.67 17.07
C GLY A 86 -13.85 24.00 18.17
N PRO A 87 -14.03 24.39 19.45
CA PRO A 87 -13.32 23.76 20.56
C PRO A 87 -13.54 22.24 20.56
N ARG A 88 -12.51 21.48 20.92
CA ARG A 88 -12.60 20.00 21.01
C ARG A 88 -13.65 19.64 22.08
N SER A 89 -14.68 18.93 21.67
CA SER A 89 -15.74 18.45 22.57
C SER A 89 -15.37 17.15 23.30
N ILE A 90 -14.26 16.49 22.90
CA ILE A 90 -13.77 15.23 23.47
C ILE A 90 -12.36 15.46 23.98
N SER A 91 -12.16 15.22 25.28
CA SER A 91 -10.84 15.38 25.89
C SER A 91 -9.87 14.28 25.50
N ASP A 92 -8.58 14.55 25.64
CA ASP A 92 -7.52 13.58 25.35
C ASP A 92 -7.59 12.37 26.30
N GLU A 93 -8.09 12.55 27.53
CA GLU A 93 -8.33 11.46 28.48
C GLU A 93 -9.39 10.47 27.98
N HIS A 94 -10.48 10.96 27.39
CA HIS A 94 -11.51 10.10 26.78
C HIS A 94 -10.95 9.33 25.58
N ILE A 95 -10.08 9.95 24.78
CA ILE A 95 -9.40 9.26 23.66
C ILE A 95 -8.44 8.20 24.20
N ALA A 96 -7.64 8.53 25.21
CA ALA A 96 -6.72 7.58 25.85
C ALA A 96 -7.48 6.41 26.48
N GLN A 97 -8.62 6.65 27.12
CA GLN A 97 -9.47 5.60 27.68
C GLN A 97 -10.05 4.70 26.60
N LEU A 98 -10.52 5.25 25.47
CA LEU A 98 -10.97 4.48 24.31
C LEU A 98 -9.87 3.56 23.78
N ILE A 99 -8.67 4.09 23.58
CA ILE A 99 -7.51 3.33 23.08
C ILE A 99 -7.15 2.23 24.05
N ARG A 100 -6.98 2.55 25.35
CA ARG A 100 -6.66 1.56 26.40
C ARG A 100 -7.69 0.44 26.46
N LYS A 101 -8.98 0.78 26.40
CA LYS A 101 -10.07 -0.20 26.42
C LYS A 101 -10.06 -1.09 25.18
N THR A 102 -9.79 -0.50 24.00
CA THR A 102 -9.69 -1.25 22.75
C THR A 102 -8.53 -2.25 22.76
N LEU A 103 -7.37 -1.86 23.28
CA LEU A 103 -6.15 -2.68 23.25
C LEU A 103 -6.12 -3.76 24.34
N HIS A 104 -6.62 -3.46 25.55
CA HIS A 104 -6.41 -4.32 26.71
C HIS A 104 -7.69 -4.99 27.25
N LYS A 105 -8.88 -4.67 26.72
CA LYS A 105 -10.13 -5.30 27.13
C LYS A 105 -10.85 -5.92 25.95
N LYS A 106 -11.50 -7.06 26.19
CA LYS A 106 -12.37 -7.71 25.20
C LYS A 106 -13.83 -7.40 25.53
N PRO A 107 -14.73 -7.34 24.54
CA PRO A 107 -16.16 -7.27 24.77
C PRO A 107 -16.66 -8.58 25.41
N LYS A 108 -17.71 -8.52 26.24
CA LYS A 108 -18.23 -9.71 26.95
C LYS A 108 -18.72 -10.81 26.01
N ASN A 109 -19.35 -10.43 24.87
CA ASN A 109 -20.05 -11.35 23.98
C ASN A 109 -19.44 -11.37 22.56
N ALA A 110 -18.17 -10.99 22.38
CA ALA A 110 -17.50 -11.01 21.08
C ALA A 110 -15.98 -11.14 21.23
N THR A 111 -15.33 -11.61 20.20
CA THR A 111 -13.87 -11.81 20.18
C THR A 111 -13.09 -10.50 20.05
N HIS A 112 -13.71 -9.46 19.50
CA HIS A 112 -13.09 -8.15 19.27
C HIS A 112 -14.12 -7.02 19.31
N TRP A 113 -13.64 -5.78 19.52
CA TRP A 113 -14.48 -4.60 19.49
C TRP A 113 -14.85 -4.22 18.06
N THR A 114 -16.11 -3.87 17.85
CA THR A 114 -16.58 -3.14 16.67
C THR A 114 -16.71 -1.66 16.99
N CYS A 115 -16.68 -0.77 15.99
CA CYS A 115 -16.92 0.67 16.22
C CYS A 115 -18.24 0.93 16.97
N ARG A 116 -19.27 0.11 16.72
CA ARG A 116 -20.59 0.25 17.36
C ARG A 116 -20.55 -0.19 18.82
N SER A 117 -19.93 -1.34 19.11
CA SER A 117 -19.90 -1.87 20.48
C SER A 117 -19.04 -1.02 21.43
N ILE A 118 -17.86 -0.59 20.99
CA ILE A 118 -16.99 0.27 21.82
C ILE A 118 -17.56 1.70 21.96
N ALA A 119 -18.24 2.23 20.94
CA ALA A 119 -18.92 3.51 21.00
C ALA A 119 -19.98 3.53 22.10
N LYS A 120 -20.79 2.47 22.19
CA LYS A 120 -21.78 2.28 23.27
C LYS A 120 -21.10 2.21 24.64
N GLU A 121 -20.02 1.47 24.74
CA GLU A 121 -19.28 1.23 25.99
C GLU A 121 -18.53 2.48 26.50
N THR A 122 -18.05 3.34 25.59
CA THR A 122 -17.30 4.57 25.92
C THR A 122 -18.15 5.83 25.87
N LYS A 123 -19.44 5.72 25.54
CA LYS A 123 -20.37 6.84 25.33
C LYS A 123 -19.89 7.85 24.27
N LEU A 124 -19.09 7.39 23.31
CA LEU A 124 -18.63 8.18 22.17
C LEU A 124 -19.47 7.90 20.93
N SER A 125 -19.45 8.81 19.95
CA SER A 125 -20.08 8.54 18.67
C SER A 125 -19.28 7.50 17.86
N LYS A 126 -19.97 6.69 17.04
CA LYS A 126 -19.34 5.73 16.11
C LYS A 126 -18.33 6.40 15.18
N SER A 127 -18.64 7.60 14.68
CA SER A 127 -17.75 8.37 13.80
C SER A 127 -16.49 8.82 14.54
N THR A 128 -16.59 9.21 15.79
CA THR A 128 -15.43 9.52 16.63
C THR A 128 -14.53 8.31 16.84
N VAL A 129 -15.11 7.16 17.22
CA VAL A 129 -14.34 5.91 17.36
C VAL A 129 -13.61 5.56 16.07
N ASN A 130 -14.32 5.60 14.93
CA ASN A 130 -13.70 5.28 13.64
C ASN A 130 -12.56 6.24 13.27
N ARG A 131 -12.74 7.54 13.51
CA ARG A 131 -11.69 8.56 13.28
C ARG A 131 -10.48 8.33 14.16
N VAL A 132 -10.67 8.03 15.45
CA VAL A 132 -9.57 7.71 16.38
C VAL A 132 -8.87 6.42 15.96
N TRP A 133 -9.60 5.35 15.71
CA TRP A 133 -8.98 4.09 15.29
C TRP A 133 -8.17 4.24 14.00
N ASN A 134 -8.68 4.99 13.01
CA ASN A 134 -7.93 5.25 11.78
C ASN A 134 -6.67 6.07 12.04
N ALA A 135 -6.74 7.12 12.88
CA ALA A 135 -5.58 7.94 13.22
C ALA A 135 -4.46 7.16 13.93
N PHE A 136 -4.82 6.16 14.75
CA PHE A 136 -3.87 5.31 15.47
C PHE A 136 -3.60 3.96 14.79
N GLY A 137 -4.13 3.71 13.58
CA GLY A 137 -3.94 2.46 12.85
C GLY A 137 -4.56 1.23 13.53
N ILE A 138 -5.52 1.41 14.44
CA ILE A 138 -6.15 0.35 15.22
C ILE A 138 -7.22 -0.34 14.37
N GLN A 139 -7.10 -1.66 14.17
CA GLN A 139 -8.01 -2.48 13.36
C GLN A 139 -8.40 -3.76 14.10
N PRO A 140 -9.27 -3.73 15.13
CA PRO A 140 -9.59 -4.88 15.97
C PRO A 140 -10.22 -6.06 15.22
N HIS A 141 -10.87 -5.79 14.08
CA HIS A 141 -11.49 -6.81 13.21
C HIS A 141 -10.49 -7.54 12.33
N ARG A 142 -9.23 -7.09 12.26
CA ARG A 142 -8.18 -7.75 11.48
C ARG A 142 -7.30 -8.59 12.37
N GLN A 143 -7.11 -9.83 11.97
CA GLN A 143 -6.18 -10.75 12.59
C GLN A 143 -5.13 -11.14 11.55
N LYS A 144 -3.87 -11.03 11.91
CA LYS A 144 -2.76 -11.57 11.13
C LYS A 144 -2.21 -12.79 11.86
N HIS A 145 -2.13 -13.90 11.15
CA HIS A 145 -1.43 -15.06 11.67
C HIS A 145 0.07 -14.81 11.55
N PHE A 146 0.79 -15.08 12.61
CA PHE A 146 2.25 -15.13 12.62
C PHE A 146 2.69 -16.35 13.41
N LYS A 147 3.85 -16.87 13.05
CA LYS A 147 4.52 -17.92 13.82
C LYS A 147 5.97 -17.51 13.96
N LEU A 148 6.48 -17.50 15.18
CA LEU A 148 7.89 -17.24 15.42
C LEU A 148 8.69 -18.42 14.90
N SER A 149 9.81 -18.13 14.26
CA SER A 149 10.73 -19.15 13.81
C SER A 149 11.40 -19.83 15.02
N THR A 150 11.47 -21.15 14.95
CA THR A 150 12.22 -21.98 15.90
C THR A 150 13.58 -22.40 15.32
N ASP A 151 13.99 -21.82 14.21
CA ASP A 151 15.24 -22.12 13.53
C ASP A 151 16.41 -21.57 14.36
N PRO A 152 17.36 -22.41 14.84
CA PRO A 152 18.49 -21.96 15.64
C PRO A 152 19.44 -21.02 14.88
N PHE A 153 19.46 -21.11 13.54
CA PHE A 153 20.25 -20.26 12.65
C PHE A 153 19.41 -19.14 12.01
N PHE A 154 18.38 -18.67 12.70
CA PHE A 154 17.45 -17.70 12.16
C PHE A 154 18.15 -16.40 11.73
N VAL A 155 18.99 -15.86 12.60
CA VAL A 155 19.67 -14.57 12.39
C VAL A 155 20.65 -14.66 11.22
N GLU A 156 21.44 -15.71 11.18
CA GLU A 156 22.42 -15.97 10.13
C GLU A 156 21.75 -16.12 8.76
N LYS A 157 20.69 -16.89 8.69
CA LYS A 157 19.92 -17.08 7.43
C LYS A 157 19.23 -15.81 6.97
N VAL A 158 18.69 -14.99 7.88
CA VAL A 158 18.11 -13.70 7.53
C VAL A 158 19.19 -12.77 6.96
N ARG A 159 20.36 -12.71 7.59
CA ARG A 159 21.49 -11.89 7.10
C ARG A 159 22.01 -12.37 5.76
N ASP A 160 22.16 -13.67 5.57
CA ASP A 160 22.60 -14.28 4.32
C ASP A 160 21.64 -13.92 3.16
N ILE A 161 20.35 -14.18 3.30
CA ILE A 161 19.37 -13.94 2.25
C ILE A 161 19.19 -12.44 1.99
N VAL A 162 19.09 -11.61 3.01
CA VAL A 162 18.95 -10.16 2.85
C VAL A 162 20.21 -9.56 2.25
N GLY A 163 21.39 -10.04 2.66
CA GLY A 163 22.67 -9.67 2.05
C GLY A 163 22.70 -9.95 0.56
N LEU A 164 22.25 -11.14 0.16
CA LEU A 164 22.15 -11.56 -1.22
C LEU A 164 21.17 -10.69 -2.06
N TYR A 165 20.09 -10.21 -1.46
CA TYR A 165 19.13 -9.33 -2.14
C TYR A 165 19.63 -7.89 -2.29
N LEU A 166 20.37 -7.38 -1.30
CA LEU A 166 20.89 -6.02 -1.32
C LEU A 166 22.17 -5.89 -2.15
N ASN A 167 23.01 -6.94 -2.13
CA ASN A 167 24.30 -6.98 -2.81
C ASN A 167 24.48 -8.35 -3.49
N PRO A 168 23.80 -8.61 -4.61
CA PRO A 168 23.97 -9.86 -5.34
C PRO A 168 25.41 -9.96 -5.85
N PRO A 169 26.01 -11.17 -5.84
CA PRO A 169 27.37 -11.36 -6.35
C PRO A 169 27.47 -11.05 -7.84
N ASP A 170 28.63 -10.53 -8.27
CA ASP A 170 28.94 -10.34 -9.67
C ASP A 170 28.88 -11.70 -10.43
N LYS A 171 28.46 -11.67 -11.69
CA LYS A 171 28.32 -12.87 -12.53
C LYS A 171 27.50 -14.00 -11.91
N ALA A 172 26.46 -13.63 -11.16
CA ALA A 172 25.52 -14.56 -10.53
C ALA A 172 24.08 -14.20 -10.86
N MET A 173 23.22 -15.21 -10.82
CA MET A 173 21.77 -15.08 -10.89
C MET A 173 21.17 -15.51 -9.56
N VAL A 174 20.33 -14.67 -8.97
CA VAL A 174 19.63 -14.98 -7.71
C VAL A 174 18.19 -15.34 -8.01
N LEU A 175 17.86 -16.59 -7.80
CA LEU A 175 16.54 -17.15 -8.07
C LEU A 175 15.82 -17.48 -6.76
N CYS A 176 14.67 -16.87 -6.55
CA CYS A 176 13.73 -17.23 -5.50
C CYS A 176 12.82 -18.35 -6.03
N VAL A 177 12.92 -19.54 -5.45
CA VAL A 177 12.25 -20.76 -5.95
C VAL A 177 11.29 -21.29 -4.90
N ASP A 178 10.07 -21.64 -5.36
CA ASP A 178 9.04 -22.25 -4.51
C ASP A 178 7.94 -22.89 -5.37
N GLU A 179 6.96 -23.55 -4.73
CA GLU A 179 5.79 -24.10 -5.39
C GLU A 179 4.47 -23.63 -4.78
N LYS A 180 3.56 -23.19 -5.64
CA LYS A 180 2.16 -22.98 -5.28
C LYS A 180 1.39 -24.26 -5.57
N SER A 181 1.16 -25.03 -4.51
CA SER A 181 0.43 -26.30 -4.59
C SER A 181 -1.08 -26.11 -4.70
N GLN A 182 -1.77 -27.15 -5.21
CA GLN A 182 -3.24 -27.30 -5.22
C GLN A 182 -4.02 -26.12 -5.81
N ILE A 183 -3.53 -25.52 -6.90
CA ILE A 183 -4.29 -24.53 -7.65
C ILE A 183 -5.47 -25.25 -8.30
N GLN A 184 -6.70 -24.85 -7.95
CA GLN A 184 -7.92 -25.52 -8.39
C GLN A 184 -8.42 -24.96 -9.72
N ALA A 185 -8.77 -25.85 -10.65
CA ALA A 185 -9.53 -25.50 -11.84
C ALA A 185 -11.02 -25.46 -11.47
N LEU A 186 -11.50 -24.26 -11.17
CA LEU A 186 -12.89 -23.99 -10.79
C LEU A 186 -13.67 -23.50 -12.00
N ASP A 187 -14.74 -24.22 -12.35
CA ASP A 187 -15.69 -23.80 -13.38
C ASP A 187 -16.97 -23.34 -12.69
N ARG A 188 -17.34 -22.09 -12.89
CA ARG A 188 -18.53 -21.52 -12.29
C ARG A 188 -19.76 -21.92 -13.08
N THR A 189 -20.82 -22.34 -12.41
CA THR A 189 -22.06 -22.85 -13.05
C THR A 189 -22.85 -21.73 -13.76
N GLN A 190 -22.60 -20.48 -13.39
CA GLN A 190 -23.24 -19.31 -14.00
C GLN A 190 -22.22 -18.22 -14.33
N PRO A 191 -22.47 -17.38 -15.34
CA PRO A 191 -21.65 -16.23 -15.63
C PRO A 191 -21.58 -15.28 -14.43
N MET A 192 -20.45 -14.60 -14.29
CA MET A 192 -20.33 -13.53 -13.30
C MET A 192 -21.27 -12.38 -13.65
N LEU A 193 -21.94 -11.82 -12.65
CA LEU A 193 -22.68 -10.58 -12.83
C LEU A 193 -21.70 -9.44 -13.07
N PRO A 194 -21.85 -8.66 -14.15
CA PRO A 194 -20.91 -7.61 -14.46
C PRO A 194 -20.94 -6.49 -13.42
N LEU A 195 -19.80 -5.82 -13.27
CA LEU A 195 -19.71 -4.61 -12.47
C LEU A 195 -20.66 -3.55 -13.04
N GLY A 196 -21.44 -2.89 -12.18
CA GLY A 196 -22.36 -1.82 -12.56
C GLY A 196 -22.31 -0.63 -11.60
N LEU A 197 -22.93 0.48 -12.00
CA LEU A 197 -23.04 1.65 -11.14
C LEU A 197 -23.84 1.29 -9.87
N GLY A 198 -23.20 1.37 -8.72
CA GLY A 198 -23.79 1.05 -7.42
C GLY A 198 -23.75 -0.43 -7.00
N TYR A 199 -23.26 -1.35 -7.85
CA TYR A 199 -23.07 -2.76 -7.46
C TYR A 199 -21.65 -3.24 -7.75
N VAL A 200 -21.18 -4.13 -6.85
CA VAL A 200 -19.95 -4.87 -7.06
C VAL A 200 -20.18 -6.06 -8.00
N GLU A 201 -19.12 -6.52 -8.67
CA GLU A 201 -19.15 -7.74 -9.45
C GLU A 201 -19.62 -8.92 -8.58
N GLY A 202 -20.64 -9.63 -9.02
CA GLY A 202 -21.22 -10.79 -8.31
C GLY A 202 -20.72 -12.11 -8.88
N VAL A 203 -20.32 -13.03 -7.99
CA VAL A 203 -19.91 -14.38 -8.36
C VAL A 203 -20.85 -15.40 -7.69
N THR A 204 -21.20 -16.47 -8.41
CA THR A 204 -21.99 -17.55 -7.83
C THR A 204 -21.19 -18.34 -6.80
N HIS A 205 -21.84 -18.85 -5.80
CA HIS A 205 -21.23 -19.75 -4.81
C HIS A 205 -20.95 -21.14 -5.40
N ASP A 206 -21.72 -21.53 -6.41
CA ASP A 206 -21.63 -22.86 -7.00
C ASP A 206 -20.50 -22.92 -8.04
N TYR A 207 -19.70 -23.96 -7.95
CA TYR A 207 -18.62 -24.24 -8.88
C TYR A 207 -18.39 -25.75 -9.01
N LYS A 208 -17.98 -26.17 -10.21
CA LYS A 208 -17.51 -27.50 -10.49
C LYS A 208 -15.99 -27.54 -10.41
N ARG A 209 -15.45 -28.53 -9.72
CA ARG A 209 -13.99 -28.75 -9.61
C ARG A 209 -13.53 -29.73 -10.68
N HIS A 210 -12.60 -29.32 -11.54
CA HIS A 210 -12.03 -30.15 -12.61
C HIS A 210 -10.66 -30.73 -12.24
N GLY A 211 -10.20 -30.54 -11.01
CA GLY A 211 -8.92 -31.01 -10.52
C GLY A 211 -7.97 -29.87 -10.11
N THR A 212 -6.74 -30.23 -9.83
CA THR A 212 -5.70 -29.30 -9.34
C THR A 212 -4.41 -29.42 -10.12
N THR A 213 -3.60 -28.36 -10.08
CA THR A 213 -2.21 -28.37 -10.53
C THR A 213 -1.32 -27.69 -9.50
N THR A 214 -0.04 -28.02 -9.49
CA THR A 214 1.01 -27.32 -8.74
C THR A 214 1.83 -26.49 -9.69
N LEU A 215 2.09 -25.25 -9.36
CA LEU A 215 2.92 -24.32 -10.12
C LEU A 215 4.26 -24.15 -9.41
N PHE A 216 5.34 -24.68 -9.98
CA PHE A 216 6.70 -24.35 -9.61
C PHE A 216 7.10 -23.04 -10.27
N ALA A 217 7.78 -22.17 -9.53
CA ALA A 217 8.27 -20.90 -10.05
C ALA A 217 9.67 -20.58 -9.54
N ALA A 218 10.49 -19.99 -10.39
CA ALA A 218 11.79 -19.43 -10.08
C ALA A 218 11.80 -17.96 -10.53
N LEU A 219 11.77 -17.05 -9.59
CA LEU A 219 11.80 -15.60 -9.81
C LEU A 219 13.25 -15.13 -9.82
N ASP A 220 13.71 -14.58 -10.91
CA ASP A 220 14.95 -13.81 -10.97
C ASP A 220 14.73 -12.41 -10.39
N ILE A 221 15.39 -12.07 -9.29
CA ILE A 221 15.20 -10.78 -8.61
C ILE A 221 15.73 -9.60 -9.43
N ALA A 222 16.76 -9.82 -10.24
CA ALA A 222 17.41 -8.77 -11.01
C ALA A 222 16.59 -8.32 -12.23
N SER A 223 15.95 -9.24 -12.93
CA SER A 223 15.09 -8.94 -14.10
C SER A 223 13.60 -8.89 -13.74
N GLY A 224 13.21 -9.54 -12.65
CA GLY A 224 11.82 -9.80 -12.29
C GLY A 224 11.14 -10.86 -13.16
N GLN A 225 11.88 -11.51 -14.08
CA GLN A 225 11.36 -12.60 -14.89
C GLN A 225 11.16 -13.86 -14.07
N VAL A 226 10.22 -14.69 -14.51
CA VAL A 226 9.87 -15.93 -13.80
C VAL A 226 9.89 -17.11 -14.76
N LEU A 227 10.68 -18.12 -14.41
CA LEU A 227 10.59 -19.45 -15.01
C LEU A 227 9.50 -20.24 -14.28
N THR A 228 8.64 -20.93 -15.02
CA THR A 228 7.53 -21.68 -14.40
C THR A 228 7.34 -23.06 -15.02
N GLN A 229 6.83 -23.97 -14.19
CA GLN A 229 6.44 -25.30 -14.63
C GLN A 229 5.22 -25.81 -13.85
N CYS A 230 4.15 -26.19 -14.55
CA CYS A 230 2.99 -26.82 -13.93
C CYS A 230 3.16 -28.34 -13.84
N ARG A 231 2.86 -28.92 -12.68
CA ARG A 231 2.90 -30.37 -12.39
C ARG A 231 1.70 -30.80 -11.58
N PHE A 232 1.33 -32.09 -11.65
CA PHE A 232 0.21 -32.61 -10.84
C PHE A 232 0.56 -32.79 -9.36
N ARG A 233 1.84 -32.97 -9.07
CA ARG A 233 2.34 -33.23 -7.70
C ARG A 233 3.51 -32.31 -7.39
N HIS A 234 3.87 -32.20 -6.09
CA HIS A 234 4.97 -31.38 -5.56
C HIS A 234 5.96 -32.23 -4.73
N ARG A 235 6.32 -33.41 -5.26
CA ARG A 235 7.30 -34.30 -4.63
C ARG A 235 8.72 -33.93 -5.09
N HIS A 236 9.73 -34.55 -4.48
CA HIS A 236 11.13 -34.31 -4.84
C HIS A 236 11.43 -34.61 -6.33
N GLN A 237 10.69 -35.53 -6.99
CA GLN A 237 10.86 -35.82 -8.42
C GLN A 237 10.44 -34.60 -9.27
N GLU A 238 9.29 -34.01 -8.97
CA GLU A 238 8.80 -32.84 -9.69
C GLU A 238 9.71 -31.63 -9.44
N PHE A 239 10.20 -31.45 -8.19
CA PHE A 239 11.19 -30.42 -7.88
C PHE A 239 12.51 -30.63 -8.64
N LEU A 240 13.01 -31.86 -8.69
CA LEU A 240 14.22 -32.19 -9.46
C LEU A 240 14.04 -31.88 -10.95
N ASN A 241 12.88 -32.22 -11.52
CA ASN A 241 12.55 -31.88 -12.92
C ASN A 241 12.49 -30.35 -13.12
N PHE A 242 12.05 -29.61 -12.11
CA PHE A 242 12.07 -28.16 -12.17
C PHE A 242 13.49 -27.58 -12.09
N LEU A 243 14.39 -28.15 -11.28
CA LEU A 243 15.80 -27.79 -11.27
C LEU A 243 16.46 -28.05 -12.64
N HIS A 244 16.14 -29.17 -13.32
CA HIS A 244 16.57 -29.42 -14.71
C HIS A 244 16.01 -28.35 -15.67
N HIS A 245 14.77 -27.91 -15.46
CA HIS A 245 14.18 -26.85 -16.27
C HIS A 245 14.91 -25.53 -16.06
N ILE A 246 15.26 -25.16 -14.82
CA ILE A 246 16.10 -23.99 -14.53
C ILE A 246 17.45 -24.13 -15.24
N GLU A 247 18.15 -25.26 -15.08
CA GLU A 247 19.46 -25.49 -15.68
C GLU A 247 19.47 -25.33 -17.22
N ALA A 248 18.38 -25.69 -17.87
CA ALA A 248 18.23 -25.57 -19.33
C ALA A 248 17.94 -24.12 -19.79
N ASN A 249 17.48 -23.25 -18.91
CA ASN A 249 17.00 -21.89 -19.25
C ASN A 249 17.86 -20.77 -18.66
N VAL A 250 18.92 -21.08 -17.91
CA VAL A 250 19.81 -20.08 -17.31
C VAL A 250 21.17 -20.10 -18.02
N PRO A 251 21.87 -18.94 -18.15
CA PRO A 251 23.20 -18.86 -18.72
C PRO A 251 24.18 -19.80 -18.02
N LYS A 252 25.04 -20.46 -18.78
CA LYS A 252 25.97 -21.47 -18.24
C LYS A 252 27.17 -20.88 -17.51
N ASP A 253 27.50 -19.64 -17.81
CA ASP A 253 28.63 -18.88 -17.28
C ASP A 253 28.33 -18.17 -15.94
N LEU A 254 27.08 -18.19 -15.50
CA LEU A 254 26.66 -17.56 -14.25
C LEU A 254 26.64 -18.57 -13.09
N ALA A 255 27.04 -18.13 -11.92
CA ALA A 255 26.72 -18.78 -10.65
C ALA A 255 25.21 -18.62 -10.37
N ILE A 256 24.60 -19.61 -9.72
CA ILE A 256 23.17 -19.61 -9.43
C ILE A 256 22.97 -19.71 -7.93
N HIS A 257 22.41 -18.67 -7.35
CA HIS A 257 22.01 -18.62 -5.96
C HIS A 257 20.52 -18.92 -5.86
N LEU A 258 20.18 -20.06 -5.25
CA LEU A 258 18.79 -20.49 -5.05
C LEU A 258 18.34 -20.14 -3.64
N VAL A 259 17.39 -19.23 -3.51
CA VAL A 259 16.66 -18.99 -2.26
C VAL A 259 15.44 -19.89 -2.24
N ILE A 260 15.44 -20.88 -1.36
CA ILE A 260 14.37 -21.90 -1.26
C ILE A 260 13.91 -22.06 0.19
N ASP A 261 12.70 -22.56 0.38
CA ASP A 261 12.19 -22.83 1.73
C ASP A 261 12.86 -24.06 2.36
N ASN A 262 12.72 -24.16 3.69
CA ASN A 262 13.32 -25.23 4.48
C ASN A 262 12.48 -26.53 4.45
N TYR A 263 11.78 -26.83 3.36
CA TYR A 263 10.90 -27.98 3.23
C TYR A 263 11.68 -29.27 2.97
N THR A 264 11.15 -30.41 3.46
CA THR A 264 11.84 -31.71 3.38
C THR A 264 12.05 -32.19 1.94
N THR A 265 11.17 -31.85 1.01
CA THR A 265 11.26 -32.18 -0.41
C THR A 265 12.54 -31.64 -1.04
N HIS A 266 12.91 -30.40 -0.68
CA HIS A 266 14.12 -29.72 -1.18
C HIS A 266 15.41 -30.32 -0.63
N LYS A 267 15.34 -31.00 0.51
CA LYS A 267 16.48 -31.67 1.17
C LYS A 267 16.59 -33.16 0.85
N HIS A 268 15.79 -33.68 -0.03
CA HIS A 268 15.82 -35.09 -0.39
C HIS A 268 17.18 -35.49 -0.97
N ALA A 269 17.65 -36.72 -0.69
CA ALA A 269 18.99 -37.19 -1.08
C ALA A 269 19.29 -37.03 -2.57
N LYS A 270 18.32 -37.30 -3.46
CA LYS A 270 18.46 -37.12 -4.90
C LYS A 270 18.66 -35.65 -5.30
N VAL A 271 17.96 -34.73 -4.66
CA VAL A 271 18.11 -33.26 -4.88
C VAL A 271 19.50 -32.82 -4.43
N ARG A 272 19.91 -33.20 -3.22
CA ARG A 272 21.26 -32.90 -2.71
C ARG A 272 22.37 -33.44 -3.62
N ARG A 273 22.23 -34.66 -4.12
CA ARG A 273 23.20 -35.25 -5.07
C ARG A 273 23.27 -34.47 -6.37
N TRP A 274 22.12 -34.05 -6.90
CA TRP A 274 22.05 -33.25 -8.12
C TRP A 274 22.73 -31.87 -7.95
N LEU A 275 22.50 -31.19 -6.81
CA LEU A 275 23.12 -29.92 -6.49
C LEU A 275 24.63 -30.07 -6.25
N ALA A 276 25.06 -31.09 -5.52
CA ALA A 276 26.49 -31.39 -5.28
C ALA A 276 27.30 -31.64 -6.53
N ALA A 277 26.68 -32.22 -7.58
CA ALA A 277 27.30 -32.41 -8.89
C ALA A 277 27.42 -31.12 -9.71
N ARG A 278 26.94 -29.98 -9.24
CA ARG A 278 26.90 -28.69 -9.95
C ARG A 278 27.43 -27.56 -9.06
N PRO A 279 28.76 -27.34 -9.01
CA PRO A 279 29.39 -26.37 -8.10
C PRO A 279 28.90 -24.92 -8.28
N ARG A 280 28.34 -24.58 -9.42
CA ARG A 280 27.77 -23.26 -9.70
C ARG A 280 26.45 -22.96 -8.96
N TYR A 281 25.82 -23.98 -8.32
CA TYR A 281 24.59 -23.83 -7.56
C TYR A 281 24.90 -23.63 -6.05
N HIS A 282 24.48 -22.50 -5.52
CA HIS A 282 24.58 -22.15 -4.11
C HIS A 282 23.17 -22.08 -3.53
N VAL A 283 22.89 -22.86 -2.48
CA VAL A 283 21.54 -22.95 -1.90
C VAL A 283 21.47 -22.21 -0.58
N HIS A 284 20.50 -21.31 -0.49
CA HIS A 284 20.18 -20.49 0.67
C HIS A 284 18.79 -20.88 1.19
N TYR A 285 18.76 -21.58 2.32
CA TYR A 285 17.50 -21.99 2.93
C TYR A 285 16.90 -20.88 3.79
N THR A 286 15.62 -20.54 3.54
CA THR A 286 14.92 -19.64 4.46
C THR A 286 14.78 -20.26 5.83
N PRO A 287 14.72 -19.46 6.92
CA PRO A 287 14.44 -19.98 8.24
C PRO A 287 13.04 -20.63 8.28
N THR A 288 12.87 -21.62 9.13
CA THR A 288 11.55 -22.26 9.32
C THR A 288 10.52 -21.21 9.71
N TYR A 289 9.34 -21.23 9.09
CA TYR A 289 8.24 -20.26 9.22
C TYR A 289 8.57 -18.83 8.78
N ALA A 290 9.56 -18.66 7.91
CA ALA A 290 9.96 -17.37 7.35
C ALA A 290 9.86 -17.34 5.81
N SER A 291 8.83 -17.94 5.22
CA SER A 291 8.57 -17.93 3.76
C SER A 291 8.46 -16.51 3.19
N TRP A 292 8.09 -15.52 4.00
CA TRP A 292 8.06 -14.11 3.61
C TRP A 292 9.43 -13.55 3.16
N LEU A 293 10.54 -14.22 3.46
CA LEU A 293 11.87 -13.91 2.92
C LEU A 293 12.00 -14.35 1.46
N ASN A 294 11.22 -15.34 1.02
CA ASN A 294 11.26 -15.82 -0.36
C ASN A 294 10.40 -14.92 -1.26
N GLN A 295 11.03 -14.08 -2.09
CA GLN A 295 10.31 -13.07 -2.89
C GLN A 295 9.36 -13.68 -3.93
N VAL A 296 9.51 -14.94 -4.31
CA VAL A 296 8.58 -15.60 -5.22
C VAL A 296 7.15 -15.68 -4.65
N GLU A 297 6.98 -15.63 -3.33
CA GLU A 297 5.67 -15.57 -2.68
C GLU A 297 4.90 -14.29 -3.05
N ILE A 298 5.62 -13.17 -3.26
CA ILE A 298 5.03 -11.93 -3.76
C ILE A 298 4.49 -12.15 -5.17
N TRP A 299 5.26 -12.83 -6.01
CA TRP A 299 4.83 -13.14 -7.37
C TRP A 299 3.65 -14.12 -7.40
N PHE A 300 3.63 -15.13 -6.52
CA PHE A 300 2.47 -16.01 -6.35
C PHE A 300 1.21 -15.27 -5.97
N ASN A 301 1.33 -14.22 -5.17
CA ASN A 301 0.18 -13.36 -4.87
C ASN A 301 -0.27 -12.57 -6.12
N ILE A 302 0.67 -12.05 -6.92
CA ILE A 302 0.37 -11.31 -8.16
C ILE A 302 -0.42 -12.20 -9.13
N ILE A 303 0.06 -13.40 -9.44
CA ILE A 303 -0.64 -14.31 -10.38
C ILE A 303 -1.98 -14.75 -9.80
N THR A 304 -2.07 -15.00 -8.49
CA THR A 304 -3.31 -15.37 -7.82
C THR A 304 -4.37 -14.30 -8.01
N GLN A 305 -4.04 -13.05 -7.73
CA GLN A 305 -5.00 -11.94 -7.84
C GLN A 305 -5.38 -11.62 -9.29
N LYS A 306 -4.41 -11.68 -10.21
CA LYS A 306 -4.63 -11.22 -11.59
C LYS A 306 -5.14 -12.30 -12.54
N ALA A 307 -4.80 -13.57 -12.33
CA ALA A 307 -5.11 -14.64 -13.28
C ALA A 307 -5.94 -15.79 -12.72
N ILE A 308 -5.84 -16.10 -11.41
CA ILE A 308 -6.43 -17.32 -10.85
C ILE A 308 -7.72 -17.04 -10.10
N ARG A 309 -7.72 -16.08 -9.16
CA ARG A 309 -8.81 -15.89 -8.18
C ARG A 309 -10.19 -15.65 -8.80
N ARG A 310 -10.25 -14.90 -9.90
CA ARG A 310 -11.50 -14.58 -10.63
C ARG A 310 -11.65 -15.39 -11.92
N GLY A 311 -10.73 -16.33 -12.17
CA GLY A 311 -10.78 -17.17 -13.35
C GLY A 311 -11.86 -18.24 -13.27
N THR A 312 -12.41 -18.61 -14.43
CA THR A 312 -13.25 -19.77 -14.62
C THR A 312 -12.51 -20.70 -15.57
N PHE A 313 -12.40 -21.99 -15.21
CA PHE A 313 -11.56 -22.96 -15.89
C PHE A 313 -12.32 -24.27 -16.13
N ARG A 314 -12.56 -24.60 -17.38
CA ARG A 314 -13.29 -25.81 -17.78
C ARG A 314 -12.51 -27.11 -17.62
N SER A 315 -11.20 -27.02 -17.41
CA SER A 315 -10.29 -28.14 -17.19
C SER A 315 -8.98 -27.69 -16.54
N VAL A 316 -8.21 -28.63 -16.00
CA VAL A 316 -6.83 -28.37 -15.55
C VAL A 316 -5.94 -27.88 -16.70
N LYS A 317 -6.16 -28.37 -17.92
CA LYS A 317 -5.44 -27.92 -19.11
C LYS A 317 -5.69 -26.43 -19.39
N ASP A 318 -6.94 -26.00 -19.33
CA ASP A 318 -7.33 -24.60 -19.53
C ASP A 318 -6.69 -23.69 -18.45
N LEU A 319 -6.69 -24.12 -17.19
CA LEU A 319 -5.99 -23.42 -16.12
C LEU A 319 -4.48 -23.28 -16.41
N ILE A 320 -3.81 -24.36 -16.83
CA ILE A 320 -2.38 -24.35 -17.18
C ILE A 320 -2.09 -23.40 -18.35
N GLU A 321 -2.93 -23.41 -19.39
CA GLU A 321 -2.80 -22.50 -20.54
C GLU A 321 -2.98 -21.04 -20.13
N LYS A 322 -3.91 -20.75 -19.22
CA LYS A 322 -4.10 -19.41 -18.68
C LYS A 322 -2.90 -18.94 -17.87
N ILE A 323 -2.34 -19.82 -17.03
CA ILE A 323 -1.11 -19.55 -16.26
C ILE A 323 0.04 -19.23 -17.23
N LYS A 324 0.27 -20.06 -18.26
CA LYS A 324 1.33 -19.84 -19.26
C LYS A 324 1.18 -18.48 -19.96
N ARG A 325 -0.01 -18.19 -20.50
CA ARG A 325 -0.29 -16.89 -21.14
C ARG A 325 -0.04 -15.70 -20.21
N PHE A 326 -0.40 -15.84 -18.94
CA PHE A 326 -0.12 -14.81 -17.95
C PHE A 326 1.38 -14.62 -17.74
N VAL A 327 2.16 -15.71 -17.59
CA VAL A 327 3.60 -15.68 -17.40
C VAL A 327 4.31 -15.06 -18.60
N ASP A 328 3.94 -15.45 -19.81
CA ASP A 328 4.51 -14.89 -21.05
C ASP A 328 4.28 -13.38 -21.17
N HIS A 329 3.06 -12.93 -20.83
CA HIS A 329 2.75 -11.51 -20.80
C HIS A 329 3.50 -10.77 -19.67
N TYR A 330 3.55 -11.37 -18.48
CA TYR A 330 4.23 -10.83 -17.32
C TYR A 330 5.72 -10.62 -17.59
N ASN A 331 6.41 -11.65 -18.14
CA ASN A 331 7.84 -11.60 -18.42
C ASN A 331 8.24 -10.53 -19.45
N LYS A 332 7.34 -10.19 -20.41
CA LYS A 332 7.58 -9.10 -21.36
C LYS A 332 7.62 -7.71 -20.71
N HIS A 333 7.00 -7.56 -19.52
CA HIS A 333 6.86 -6.30 -18.83
C HIS A 333 7.37 -6.38 -17.39
N SER A 334 8.16 -7.40 -17.07
CA SER A 334 8.70 -7.61 -15.73
C SER A 334 9.65 -6.48 -15.33
N ARG A 335 9.73 -6.25 -14.02
CA ARG A 335 10.62 -5.27 -13.41
C ARG A 335 11.34 -5.91 -12.24
N PRO A 336 12.57 -5.49 -11.94
CA PRO A 336 13.31 -5.97 -10.78
C PRO A 336 12.49 -5.93 -9.48
N PHE A 337 12.65 -6.95 -8.66
CA PHE A 337 12.10 -6.96 -7.32
C PHE A 337 13.08 -6.28 -6.37
N MET A 338 12.75 -5.04 -5.97
CA MET A 338 13.59 -4.24 -5.09
C MET A 338 13.35 -4.58 -3.62
N TRP A 339 14.33 -5.16 -2.96
CA TRP A 339 14.30 -5.37 -1.51
C TRP A 339 14.86 -4.13 -0.80
N THR A 340 14.13 -3.57 0.16
CA THR A 340 14.50 -2.32 0.83
C THR A 340 14.80 -2.47 2.32
N ALA A 341 14.40 -3.58 2.94
CA ALA A 341 14.57 -3.78 4.37
C ALA A 341 15.96 -4.36 4.68
N THR A 342 16.71 -3.75 5.61
CA THR A 342 17.96 -4.33 6.11
C THR A 342 17.68 -5.48 7.08
N ALA A 343 18.62 -6.42 7.20
CA ALA A 343 18.52 -7.52 8.17
C ALA A 343 18.31 -7.00 9.59
N ASP A 344 19.05 -5.98 10.00
CA ASP A 344 18.96 -5.40 11.35
C ASP A 344 17.59 -4.75 11.58
N SER A 345 17.00 -4.09 10.58
CA SER A 345 15.65 -3.54 10.69
C SER A 345 14.58 -4.61 10.87
N ILE A 346 14.75 -5.76 10.24
CA ILE A 346 13.88 -6.93 10.38
C ILE A 346 14.04 -7.54 11.79
N LEU A 347 15.26 -7.77 12.21
CA LEU A 347 15.56 -8.35 13.53
C LEU A 347 15.03 -7.46 14.66
N ALA A 348 15.22 -6.14 14.58
CA ALA A 348 14.67 -5.18 15.54
C ALA A 348 13.13 -5.18 15.60
N LYS A 349 12.43 -5.43 14.46
CA LYS A 349 10.97 -5.58 14.45
C LYS A 349 10.55 -6.87 15.17
N ILE A 350 11.26 -7.97 14.94
CA ILE A 350 10.97 -9.26 15.58
C ILE A 350 11.25 -9.19 17.07
N GLU A 351 12.34 -8.57 17.50
CA GLU A 351 12.66 -8.36 18.92
C GLU A 351 11.54 -7.57 19.63
N ARG A 352 11.07 -6.47 19.01
CA ARG A 352 9.93 -5.71 19.56
C ARG A 352 8.67 -6.55 19.68
N LEU A 353 8.40 -7.42 18.69
CA LEU A 353 7.27 -8.35 18.73
C LEU A 353 7.41 -9.33 19.88
N CYS A 354 8.58 -9.94 20.07
CA CYS A 354 8.86 -10.87 21.18
C CYS A 354 8.71 -10.20 22.55
N LYS A 355 9.23 -8.97 22.71
CA LYS A 355 9.05 -8.17 23.93
C LYS A 355 7.57 -7.87 24.20
N GLY A 356 6.79 -7.56 23.15
CA GLY A 356 5.34 -7.35 23.25
C GLY A 356 4.58 -8.61 23.69
N ILE A 357 4.99 -9.78 23.21
CA ILE A 357 4.42 -11.08 23.61
C ILE A 357 4.80 -11.42 25.06
N ALA A 358 6.05 -11.23 25.44
CA ALA A 358 6.52 -11.51 26.81
C ALA A 358 5.89 -10.57 27.86
N GLY A 359 5.52 -9.35 27.48
CA GLY A 359 4.82 -8.39 28.35
C GLY A 359 3.31 -8.62 28.49
N THR A 360 2.70 -9.47 27.66
CA THR A 360 1.31 -9.91 27.82
C THR A 360 1.26 -11.18 28.68
N VAL A 361 1.43 -11.01 29.99
CA VAL A 361 1.09 -12.08 30.94
C VAL A 361 -0.43 -12.26 30.90
N HIS A 362 -0.87 -13.46 30.59
CA HIS A 362 -2.28 -13.88 30.58
C HIS A 362 -2.88 -13.96 31.99
#